data_3ad8f41e598cb93a3f23ecac63b0b4d4
#
_entry.id   3ad8f41e598cb93a3f23ecac63b0b4d4
#
_cell.length_a   1.000
_cell.length_b   1.000
_cell.length_c   1.000
_cell.angle_alpha   90.00
_cell.angle_beta   90.00
_cell.angle_gamma   90.00
#
_symmetry.space_group_name_H-M   'P 1'
#
loop_
_entity.id
_entity.type
_entity.pdbx_description
1 polymer ?
#
loop_
_entity_poly.entity_id
_entity_poly.type
_entity_poly.pdbx_seq_one_letter_code
_entity_poly.pdbx_strand_id
1 'polypeptide(L)'
;MREHKTISIADQIFEQLERDILTGKYQRGEVLSEMRLSAELGVSRTPIREALRRLEQENILSDSGRGAVVVGISREDMLDMYEMRIQLEGLAAQRAAACISDQQLQQMRETLDLQRFYIEKPGSDHADQIKDLDSRFHQLLYESSGSKAFYETLSSLHKKMTKFRKASVSRHSRAVESLAEHEAIYEALSRHDGEAARQFTLCHNINARDSMARVEE
;
A
#
# COMPACT_ATOMS: atom_id res chain seq x y z
N MET A 1 30.81 7.83 -0.18
CA MET A 1 30.57 7.27 -1.51
C MET A 1 29.17 6.62 -1.46
N ARG A 2 28.18 7.16 -2.20
CA ARG A 2 26.88 6.52 -2.36
C ARG A 2 27.05 5.42 -3.41
N GLU A 3 26.93 4.17 -3.01
CA GLU A 3 26.80 3.06 -3.96
C GLU A 3 25.55 3.28 -4.80
N HIS A 4 25.70 3.59 -6.07
CA HIS A 4 24.63 3.46 -7.05
C HIS A 4 24.33 1.98 -7.21
N LYS A 5 23.34 1.44 -6.48
CA LYS A 5 22.76 0.14 -6.78
C LYS A 5 22.19 0.23 -8.20
N THR A 6 22.90 -0.34 -9.16
CA THR A 6 22.40 -0.51 -10.53
C THR A 6 21.19 -1.41 -10.45
N ILE A 7 20.00 -0.89 -10.74
CA ILE A 7 18.75 -1.68 -10.77
C ILE A 7 18.94 -2.75 -11.86
N SER A 8 18.79 -4.02 -11.51
CA SER A 8 18.94 -5.10 -12.47
C SER A 8 17.83 -5.07 -13.53
N ILE A 9 18.10 -5.64 -14.72
CA ILE A 9 17.06 -5.76 -15.76
C ILE A 9 15.87 -6.58 -15.24
N ALA A 10 16.11 -7.58 -14.40
CA ALA A 10 15.04 -8.37 -13.77
C ALA A 10 14.17 -7.52 -12.83
N ASP A 11 14.78 -6.61 -12.06
CA ASP A 11 14.02 -5.68 -11.20
C ASP A 11 13.15 -4.73 -12.01
N GLN A 12 13.69 -4.18 -13.09
CA GLN A 12 12.92 -3.27 -13.99
C GLN A 12 11.73 -4.00 -14.62
N ILE A 13 11.93 -5.23 -15.08
CA ILE A 13 10.87 -6.07 -15.66
C ILE A 13 9.84 -6.42 -14.59
N PHE A 14 10.27 -6.78 -13.39
CA PHE A 14 9.38 -7.06 -12.27
C PHE A 14 8.46 -5.87 -11.99
N GLU A 15 9.03 -4.66 -11.81
CA GLU A 15 8.27 -3.45 -11.55
C GLU A 15 7.34 -3.07 -12.70
N GLN A 16 7.77 -3.29 -13.95
CA GLN A 16 6.95 -3.02 -15.11
C GLN A 16 5.77 -4.01 -15.21
N LEU A 17 6.02 -5.31 -15.11
CA LEU A 17 4.96 -6.33 -15.19
C LEU A 17 3.98 -6.19 -14.02
N GLU A 18 4.48 -5.95 -12.82
CA GLU A 18 3.64 -5.68 -11.66
C GLU A 18 2.70 -4.51 -11.96
N ARG A 19 3.21 -3.37 -12.42
CA ARG A 19 2.42 -2.19 -12.79
C ARG A 19 1.41 -2.51 -13.90
N ASP A 20 1.85 -3.19 -14.96
CA ASP A 20 1.01 -3.55 -16.10
C ASP A 20 -0.17 -4.47 -15.70
N ILE A 21 0.07 -5.40 -14.76
CA ILE A 21 -0.99 -6.25 -14.18
C ILE A 21 -1.94 -5.41 -13.32
N LEU A 22 -1.40 -4.54 -12.45
CA LEU A 22 -2.19 -3.72 -11.54
C LEU A 22 -3.06 -2.68 -12.26
N THR A 23 -2.59 -2.16 -13.39
CA THR A 23 -3.35 -1.22 -14.23
C THR A 23 -4.34 -1.92 -15.16
N GLY A 24 -4.34 -3.26 -15.19
CA GLY A 24 -5.24 -4.06 -16.02
C GLY A 24 -4.83 -4.18 -17.49
N LYS A 25 -3.58 -3.88 -17.82
CA LYS A 25 -3.04 -4.16 -19.16
C LYS A 25 -3.04 -5.67 -19.42
N TYR A 26 -2.69 -6.47 -18.40
CA TYR A 26 -2.86 -7.91 -18.41
C TYR A 26 -4.05 -8.27 -17.52
N GLN A 27 -5.03 -8.97 -18.09
CA GLN A 27 -6.30 -9.29 -17.44
C GLN A 27 -6.17 -10.50 -16.51
N ARG A 28 -6.99 -10.55 -15.45
CA ARG A 28 -7.11 -11.74 -14.60
C ARG A 28 -7.45 -12.99 -15.44
N GLY A 29 -6.72 -14.07 -15.23
CA GLY A 29 -6.82 -15.31 -16.01
C GLY A 29 -5.99 -15.31 -17.30
N GLU A 30 -5.37 -14.20 -17.67
CA GLU A 30 -4.49 -14.14 -18.83
C GLU A 30 -3.19 -14.91 -18.57
N VAL A 31 -2.72 -15.67 -19.56
CA VAL A 31 -1.47 -16.43 -19.48
C VAL A 31 -0.32 -15.59 -20.06
N LEU A 32 0.68 -15.36 -19.23
CA LEU A 32 1.92 -14.68 -19.60
C LEU A 32 3.00 -15.71 -19.84
N SER A 33 3.47 -15.84 -21.10
CA SER A 33 4.58 -16.73 -21.42
C SER A 33 5.89 -15.98 -21.55
N GLU A 34 7.00 -16.60 -21.15
CA GLU A 34 8.35 -16.04 -21.29
C GLU A 34 8.63 -15.60 -22.74
N MET A 35 8.18 -16.39 -23.71
CA MET A 35 8.41 -16.12 -25.13
C MET A 35 7.69 -14.87 -25.60
N ARG A 36 6.40 -14.72 -25.24
CA ARG A 36 5.61 -13.53 -25.55
C ARG A 36 6.21 -12.28 -24.94
N LEU A 37 6.53 -12.32 -23.64
CA LEU A 37 7.12 -11.19 -22.92
C LEU A 37 8.51 -10.83 -23.44
N SER A 38 9.33 -11.82 -23.83
CA SER A 38 10.62 -11.59 -24.45
C SER A 38 10.50 -10.81 -25.78
N ALA A 39 9.53 -11.16 -26.60
CA ALA A 39 9.26 -10.46 -27.84
C ALA A 39 8.67 -9.05 -27.60
N GLU A 40 7.76 -8.90 -26.62
CA GLU A 40 7.11 -7.63 -26.28
C GLU A 40 8.08 -6.62 -25.67
N LEU A 41 8.95 -7.06 -24.74
CA LEU A 41 9.86 -6.20 -23.98
C LEU A 41 11.26 -6.06 -24.59
N GLY A 42 11.57 -6.83 -25.64
CA GLY A 42 12.87 -6.78 -26.32
C GLY A 42 14.06 -7.26 -25.49
N VAL A 43 13.83 -8.13 -24.48
CA VAL A 43 14.84 -8.64 -23.57
C VAL A 43 14.93 -10.17 -23.63
N SER A 44 16.07 -10.75 -23.17
CA SER A 44 16.22 -12.19 -23.11
C SER A 44 15.28 -12.84 -22.09
N ARG A 45 15.02 -14.15 -22.22
CA ARG A 45 14.07 -14.90 -21.36
C ARG A 45 14.53 -15.03 -19.91
N THR A 46 15.82 -14.97 -19.61
CA THR A 46 16.35 -15.14 -18.24
C THR A 46 15.81 -14.11 -17.25
N PRO A 47 15.95 -12.77 -17.47
CA PRO A 47 15.41 -11.78 -16.56
C PRO A 47 13.88 -11.80 -16.50
N ILE A 48 13.19 -12.21 -17.58
CA ILE A 48 11.74 -12.38 -17.57
C ILE A 48 11.32 -13.50 -16.61
N ARG A 49 11.97 -14.67 -16.72
CA ARG A 49 11.70 -15.81 -15.84
C ARG A 49 11.91 -15.45 -14.38
N GLU A 50 12.96 -14.70 -14.07
CA GLU A 50 13.23 -14.23 -12.72
C GLU A 50 12.11 -13.29 -12.22
N ALA A 51 11.69 -12.34 -13.04
CA ALA A 51 10.60 -11.42 -12.71
C ALA A 51 9.27 -12.16 -12.51
N LEU A 52 8.91 -13.10 -13.40
CA LEU A 52 7.69 -13.91 -13.27
C LEU A 52 7.70 -14.73 -11.98
N ARG A 53 8.83 -15.38 -11.66
CA ARG A 53 8.97 -16.15 -10.43
C ARG A 53 8.78 -15.31 -9.17
N ARG A 54 9.26 -14.07 -9.17
CA ARG A 54 9.04 -13.13 -8.05
C ARG A 54 7.58 -12.71 -7.95
N LEU A 55 6.91 -12.46 -9.09
CA LEU A 55 5.48 -12.16 -9.11
C LEU A 55 4.63 -13.35 -8.62
N GLU A 56 5.06 -14.58 -8.89
CA GLU A 56 4.44 -15.78 -8.33
C GLU A 56 4.65 -15.88 -6.81
N GLN A 57 5.84 -15.58 -6.31
CA GLN A 57 6.10 -15.51 -4.86
C GLN A 57 5.26 -14.46 -4.15
N GLU A 58 4.90 -13.37 -4.84
CA GLU A 58 4.00 -12.34 -4.33
C GLU A 58 2.51 -12.67 -4.55
N ASN A 59 2.19 -13.85 -5.11
CA ASN A 59 0.84 -14.31 -5.46
C ASN A 59 0.08 -13.37 -6.43
N ILE A 60 0.82 -12.61 -7.25
CA ILE A 60 0.27 -11.80 -8.34
C ILE A 60 0.03 -12.67 -9.56
N LEU A 61 0.88 -13.66 -9.74
CA LEU A 61 0.78 -14.72 -10.76
C LEU A 61 0.68 -16.09 -10.09
N SER A 62 0.17 -17.08 -10.84
CA SER A 62 0.24 -18.51 -10.47
C SER A 62 0.78 -19.32 -11.64
N ASP A 63 1.56 -20.36 -11.36
CA ASP A 63 2.00 -21.30 -12.40
C ASP A 63 0.83 -22.18 -12.85
N SER A 64 0.58 -22.24 -14.16
CA SER A 64 -0.43 -23.11 -14.75
C SER A 64 0.15 -24.32 -15.50
N GLY A 65 1.48 -24.51 -15.44
CA GLY A 65 2.20 -25.49 -16.26
C GLY A 65 2.29 -25.12 -17.76
N ARG A 66 1.57 -24.08 -18.18
CA ARG A 66 1.62 -23.55 -19.57
C ARG A 66 2.15 -22.11 -19.62
N GLY A 67 2.50 -21.56 -18.48
CA GLY A 67 2.96 -20.20 -18.26
C GLY A 67 2.36 -19.61 -16.99
N ALA A 68 2.78 -18.40 -16.64
CA ALA A 68 2.28 -17.70 -15.48
C ALA A 68 0.89 -17.09 -15.76
N VAL A 69 -0.09 -17.42 -14.93
CA VAL A 69 -1.46 -16.88 -15.04
C VAL A 69 -1.62 -15.68 -14.13
N VAL A 70 -2.19 -14.60 -14.63
CA VAL A 70 -2.52 -13.41 -13.84
C VAL A 70 -3.63 -13.76 -12.85
N VAL A 71 -3.30 -13.78 -11.57
CA VAL A 71 -4.25 -13.98 -10.47
C VAL A 71 -4.88 -12.65 -10.07
N GLY A 72 -4.08 -11.61 -9.94
CA GLY A 72 -4.52 -10.31 -9.45
C GLY A 72 -5.02 -10.39 -8.01
N ILE A 73 -5.65 -9.32 -7.54
CA ILE A 73 -6.40 -9.31 -6.27
C ILE A 73 -7.88 -9.12 -6.60
N SER A 74 -8.72 -10.02 -6.13
CA SER A 74 -10.18 -9.90 -6.30
C SER A 74 -10.74 -8.85 -5.34
N ARG A 75 -12.01 -8.44 -5.57
CA ARG A 75 -12.74 -7.61 -4.62
C ARG A 75 -12.87 -8.28 -3.25
N GLU A 76 -13.10 -9.58 -3.24
CA GLU A 76 -13.21 -10.40 -2.03
C GLU A 76 -11.88 -10.40 -1.27
N ASP A 77 -10.75 -10.65 -1.95
CA ASP A 77 -9.41 -10.56 -1.35
C ASP A 77 -9.16 -9.17 -0.74
N MET A 78 -9.60 -8.10 -1.41
CA MET A 78 -9.48 -6.73 -0.88
C MET A 78 -10.30 -6.52 0.38
N LEU A 79 -11.53 -7.05 0.44
CA LEU A 79 -12.37 -6.98 1.64
C LEU A 79 -11.74 -7.75 2.80
N ASP A 80 -11.23 -8.95 2.55
CA ASP A 80 -10.51 -9.75 3.55
C ASP A 80 -9.26 -9.02 4.08
N MET A 81 -8.52 -8.35 3.17
CA MET A 81 -7.38 -7.52 3.58
C MET A 81 -7.80 -6.34 4.46
N TYR A 82 -8.96 -5.72 4.21
CA TYR A 82 -9.48 -4.67 5.08
C TYR A 82 -9.88 -5.24 6.44
N GLU A 83 -10.52 -6.42 6.51
CA GLU A 83 -10.85 -7.04 7.78
C GLU A 83 -9.59 -7.34 8.61
N MET A 84 -8.53 -7.85 7.97
CA MET A 84 -7.24 -8.04 8.64
C MET A 84 -6.66 -6.71 9.14
N ARG A 85 -6.70 -5.64 8.34
CA ARG A 85 -6.22 -4.31 8.74
C ARG A 85 -7.01 -3.77 9.93
N ILE A 86 -8.33 -3.85 9.90
CA ILE A 86 -9.22 -3.39 10.98
C ILE A 86 -8.76 -4.00 12.31
N GLN A 87 -8.52 -5.30 12.36
CA GLN A 87 -8.13 -5.98 13.59
C GLN A 87 -6.68 -5.67 13.99
N LEU A 88 -5.74 -5.81 13.06
CA LEU A 88 -4.31 -5.74 13.35
C LEU A 88 -3.81 -4.31 13.54
N GLU A 89 -4.28 -3.34 12.73
CA GLU A 89 -3.85 -1.94 12.88
C GLU A 89 -4.39 -1.31 14.16
N GLY A 90 -5.61 -1.65 14.58
CA GLY A 90 -6.13 -1.20 15.86
C GLY A 90 -5.28 -1.67 17.04
N LEU A 91 -4.83 -2.94 17.02
CA LEU A 91 -3.91 -3.46 18.04
C LEU A 91 -2.52 -2.82 17.97
N ALA A 92 -2.01 -2.57 16.75
CA ALA A 92 -0.74 -1.89 16.55
C ALA A 92 -0.78 -0.45 17.07
N ALA A 93 -1.89 0.29 16.81
CA ALA A 93 -2.10 1.65 17.30
C ALA A 93 -2.20 1.72 18.83
N GLN A 94 -2.93 0.78 19.44
CA GLN A 94 -3.00 0.68 20.90
C GLN A 94 -1.62 0.48 21.52
N ARG A 95 -0.82 -0.39 20.92
CA ARG A 95 0.55 -0.64 21.39
C ARG A 95 1.48 0.55 21.09
N ALA A 96 1.31 1.20 19.93
CA ALA A 96 2.09 2.38 19.55
C ALA A 96 1.90 3.51 20.57
N ALA A 97 0.71 3.73 21.09
CA ALA A 97 0.46 4.75 22.13
C ALA A 97 1.33 4.56 23.39
N ALA A 98 1.67 3.31 23.72
CA ALA A 98 2.54 3.03 24.87
C ALA A 98 4.04 3.13 24.57
N CYS A 99 4.44 3.08 23.28
CA CYS A 99 5.84 2.92 22.87
C CYS A 99 6.38 4.10 22.05
N ILE A 100 5.50 4.96 21.50
CA ILE A 100 5.87 6.03 20.58
C ILE A 100 6.79 7.06 21.24
N SER A 101 7.87 7.42 20.53
CA SER A 101 8.81 8.45 20.96
C SER A 101 8.40 9.84 20.46
N ASP A 102 8.91 10.91 21.14
CA ASP A 102 8.71 12.30 20.70
C ASP A 102 9.19 12.52 19.26
N GLN A 103 10.30 11.87 18.85
CA GLN A 103 10.80 11.94 17.49
C GLN A 103 9.82 11.34 16.46
N GLN A 104 9.18 10.21 16.79
CA GLN A 104 8.18 9.60 15.91
C GLN A 104 6.91 10.43 15.85
N LEU A 105 6.47 11.00 16.97
CA LEU A 105 5.36 11.96 17.01
C LEU A 105 5.65 13.18 16.13
N GLN A 106 6.84 13.74 16.19
CA GLN A 106 7.25 14.85 15.34
C GLN A 106 7.20 14.44 13.85
N GLN A 107 7.73 13.29 13.48
CA GLN A 107 7.69 12.79 12.10
C GLN A 107 6.26 12.58 11.59
N MET A 108 5.36 12.08 12.45
CA MET A 108 3.95 11.95 12.11
C MET A 108 3.30 13.32 11.87
N ARG A 109 3.56 14.31 12.75
CA ARG A 109 3.04 15.68 12.58
C ARG A 109 3.50 16.29 11.27
N GLU A 110 4.81 16.23 10.97
CA GLU A 110 5.38 16.72 9.73
C GLU A 110 4.73 16.05 8.49
N THR A 111 4.46 14.75 8.58
CA THR A 111 3.78 13.99 7.51
C THR A 111 2.36 14.48 7.30
N LEU A 112 1.59 14.72 8.36
CA LEU A 112 0.21 15.23 8.30
C LEU A 112 0.17 16.67 7.77
N ASP A 113 1.08 17.54 8.21
CA ASP A 113 1.16 18.93 7.75
C ASP A 113 1.49 19.02 6.25
N LEU A 114 2.39 18.16 5.75
CA LEU A 114 2.68 18.04 4.32
C LEU A 114 1.48 17.48 3.55
N GLN A 115 0.78 16.48 4.09
CA GLN A 115 -0.41 15.92 3.45
C GLN A 115 -1.51 16.98 3.33
N ARG A 116 -1.75 17.77 4.38
CA ARG A 116 -2.68 18.91 4.38
C ARG A 116 -2.29 19.93 3.31
N PHE A 117 -1.01 20.31 3.26
CA PHE A 117 -0.50 21.25 2.26
C PHE A 117 -0.81 20.81 0.83
N TYR A 118 -0.58 19.52 0.49
CA TYR A 118 -0.88 19.01 -0.85
C TYR A 118 -2.37 18.86 -1.13
N ILE A 119 -3.21 18.58 -0.14
CA ILE A 119 -4.67 18.53 -0.28
C ILE A 119 -5.25 19.93 -0.54
N GLU A 120 -4.77 20.97 0.16
CA GLU A 120 -5.26 22.33 0.06
C GLU A 120 -4.70 23.12 -1.12
N LYS A 121 -3.60 22.64 -1.72
CA LYS A 121 -2.89 23.35 -2.79
C LYS A 121 -3.68 23.32 -4.10
N PRO A 122 -4.15 24.49 -4.63
CA PRO A 122 -4.89 24.54 -5.87
C PRO A 122 -4.02 24.25 -7.10
N GLY A 123 -4.60 23.68 -8.15
CA GLY A 123 -4.10 23.78 -9.53
C GLY A 123 -3.16 22.70 -10.04
N SER A 124 -2.87 21.63 -9.30
CA SER A 124 -2.13 20.46 -9.81
C SER A 124 -2.64 19.18 -9.17
N ASP A 125 -2.55 18.07 -9.92
CA ASP A 125 -2.84 16.74 -9.38
C ASP A 125 -1.70 16.33 -8.45
N HIS A 126 -1.94 16.35 -7.14
CA HIS A 126 -1.01 15.92 -6.10
C HIS A 126 -1.34 14.52 -5.56
N ALA A 127 -2.09 13.72 -6.30
CA ALA A 127 -2.57 12.42 -5.86
C ALA A 127 -1.44 11.48 -5.43
N ASP A 128 -0.32 11.47 -6.15
CA ASP A 128 0.83 10.63 -5.81
C ASP A 128 1.49 11.08 -4.49
N GLN A 129 1.69 12.40 -4.29
CA GLN A 129 2.26 12.94 -3.07
C GLN A 129 1.36 12.67 -1.86
N ILE A 130 0.04 12.85 -2.01
CA ILE A 130 -0.95 12.56 -0.97
C ILE A 130 -0.93 11.08 -0.60
N LYS A 131 -0.88 10.18 -1.59
CA LYS A 131 -0.80 8.73 -1.41
C LYS A 131 0.50 8.29 -0.71
N ASP A 132 1.64 8.89 -1.08
CA ASP A 132 2.92 8.56 -0.46
C ASP A 132 2.96 9.01 1.00
N LEU A 133 2.38 10.17 1.32
CA LEU A 133 2.26 10.67 2.69
C LEU A 133 1.27 9.85 3.53
N ASP A 134 0.14 9.44 2.96
CA ASP A 134 -0.78 8.46 3.56
C ASP A 134 -0.04 7.16 3.94
N SER A 135 0.71 6.61 3.00
CA SER A 135 1.52 5.41 3.23
C SER A 135 2.60 5.63 4.29
N ARG A 136 3.23 6.81 4.31
CA ARG A 136 4.24 7.17 5.33
C ARG A 136 3.65 7.26 6.73
N PHE A 137 2.45 7.83 6.88
CA PHE A 137 1.74 7.89 8.16
C PHE A 137 1.51 6.48 8.72
N HIS A 138 0.96 5.57 7.90
CA HIS A 138 0.72 4.18 8.31
C HIS A 138 2.03 3.45 8.67
N GLN A 139 3.10 3.66 7.89
CA GLN A 139 4.40 3.08 8.19
C GLN A 139 4.92 3.54 9.56
N LEU A 140 4.84 4.84 9.87
CA LEU A 140 5.22 5.38 11.17
C LEU A 140 4.40 4.78 12.32
N LEU A 141 3.09 4.58 12.10
CA LEU A 141 2.22 3.92 13.08
C LEU A 141 2.70 2.49 13.37
N TYR A 142 3.04 1.71 12.34
CA TYR A 142 3.52 0.34 12.51
C TYR A 142 4.88 0.28 13.19
N GLU A 143 5.81 1.15 12.81
CA GLU A 143 7.13 1.31 13.46
C GLU A 143 6.98 1.63 14.94
N SER A 144 6.07 2.56 15.27
CA SER A 144 5.83 3.03 16.64
C SER A 144 5.23 1.96 17.56
N SER A 145 4.65 0.88 17.01
CA SER A 145 4.17 -0.25 17.81
C SER A 145 5.28 -1.01 18.54
N GLY A 146 6.56 -0.79 18.15
CA GLY A 146 7.72 -1.49 18.70
C GLY A 146 7.72 -2.99 18.40
N SER A 147 6.89 -3.47 17.49
CA SER A 147 6.76 -4.89 17.12
C SER A 147 7.17 -5.13 15.69
N LYS A 148 8.25 -5.89 15.50
CA LYS A 148 8.70 -6.32 14.18
C LYS A 148 7.60 -7.10 13.44
N ALA A 149 6.84 -7.95 14.14
CA ALA A 149 5.76 -8.74 13.54
C ALA A 149 4.63 -7.85 13.01
N PHE A 150 4.17 -6.84 13.78
CA PHE A 150 3.19 -5.89 13.27
C PHE A 150 3.73 -5.10 12.08
N TYR A 151 4.95 -4.59 12.19
CA TYR A 151 5.57 -3.80 11.12
C TYR A 151 5.66 -4.59 9.80
N GLU A 152 6.21 -5.80 9.80
CA GLU A 152 6.40 -6.60 8.60
C GLU A 152 5.05 -7.03 7.98
N THR A 153 4.12 -7.50 8.81
CA THR A 153 2.81 -7.96 8.34
C THR A 153 1.99 -6.83 7.78
N LEU A 154 1.85 -5.73 8.53
CA LEU A 154 1.01 -4.60 8.14
C LEU A 154 1.61 -3.80 6.97
N SER A 155 2.95 -3.64 6.91
CA SER A 155 3.61 -3.00 5.77
C SER A 155 3.43 -3.80 4.48
N SER A 156 3.54 -5.13 4.54
CA SER A 156 3.28 -6.00 3.39
C SER A 156 1.82 -5.90 2.92
N LEU A 157 0.88 -5.96 3.87
CA LEU A 157 -0.56 -5.87 3.59
C LEU A 157 -0.92 -4.50 2.99
N HIS A 158 -0.46 -3.42 3.61
CA HIS A 158 -0.68 -2.05 3.14
C HIS A 158 -0.11 -1.84 1.72
N LYS A 159 1.12 -2.29 1.47
CA LYS A 159 1.77 -2.20 0.16
C LYS A 159 0.95 -2.91 -0.91
N LYS A 160 0.47 -4.13 -0.64
CA LYS A 160 -0.40 -4.88 -1.57
C LYS A 160 -1.67 -4.07 -1.88
N MET A 161 -2.39 -3.63 -0.86
CA MET A 161 -3.63 -2.88 -1.04
C MET A 161 -3.44 -1.57 -1.79
N THR A 162 -2.38 -0.81 -1.48
CA THR A 162 -2.06 0.47 -2.13
C THR A 162 -1.76 0.29 -3.62
N LYS A 163 -1.09 -0.81 -3.99
CA LYS A 163 -0.82 -1.15 -5.40
C LYS A 163 -2.08 -1.49 -6.18
N PHE A 164 -3.04 -2.18 -5.56
CA PHE A 164 -4.28 -2.60 -6.20
C PHE A 164 -5.41 -1.57 -6.16
N ARG A 165 -5.28 -0.50 -5.37
CA ARG A 165 -6.16 0.65 -5.48
C ARG A 165 -5.94 1.32 -6.84
N LYS A 166 -6.90 1.17 -7.77
CA LYS A 166 -6.89 1.90 -9.04
C LYS A 166 -6.82 3.40 -8.75
N ALA A 167 -6.12 4.14 -9.60
CA ALA A 167 -6.00 5.60 -9.51
C ALA A 167 -7.38 6.32 -9.48
N SER A 168 -8.44 5.66 -9.93
CA SER A 168 -9.82 6.15 -9.89
C SER A 168 -10.40 6.35 -8.48
N VAL A 169 -9.76 5.81 -7.44
CA VAL A 169 -10.26 5.90 -6.04
C VAL A 169 -9.69 7.11 -5.28
N SER A 170 -8.75 7.85 -5.84
CA SER A 170 -8.23 9.09 -5.24
C SER A 170 -9.22 10.25 -5.39
N ARG A 171 -10.41 10.14 -4.76
CA ARG A 171 -11.32 11.27 -4.65
C ARG A 171 -10.72 12.26 -3.65
N HIS A 172 -10.63 13.52 -4.06
CA HIS A 172 -10.18 14.61 -3.17
C HIS A 172 -10.95 14.61 -1.82
N SER A 173 -12.27 14.36 -1.84
CA SER A 173 -13.08 14.24 -0.62
C SER A 173 -12.58 13.17 0.34
N ARG A 174 -12.17 12.00 -0.17
CA ARG A 174 -11.64 10.92 0.68
C ARG A 174 -10.28 11.26 1.27
N ALA A 175 -9.44 12.01 0.55
CA ALA A 175 -8.15 12.48 1.07
C ALA A 175 -8.34 13.45 2.26
N VAL A 176 -9.32 14.36 2.18
CA VAL A 176 -9.69 15.28 3.28
C VAL A 176 -10.19 14.50 4.50
N GLU A 177 -11.10 13.55 4.29
CA GLU A 177 -11.63 12.70 5.36
C GLU A 177 -10.51 11.87 6.02
N SER A 178 -9.65 11.24 5.21
CA SER A 178 -8.53 10.43 5.68
C SER A 178 -7.56 11.26 6.53
N LEU A 179 -7.25 12.49 6.11
CA LEU A 179 -6.40 13.39 6.89
C LEU A 179 -7.00 13.67 8.26
N ALA A 180 -8.29 14.00 8.34
CA ALA A 180 -8.96 14.25 9.62
C ALA A 180 -8.96 13.01 10.54
N GLU A 181 -9.15 11.82 9.96
CA GLU A 181 -9.07 10.55 10.68
C GLU A 181 -7.64 10.29 11.21
N HIS A 182 -6.61 10.53 10.40
CA HIS A 182 -5.21 10.40 10.80
C HIS A 182 -4.85 11.39 11.91
N GLU A 183 -5.37 12.60 11.87
CA GLU A 183 -5.19 13.59 12.94
C GLU A 183 -5.79 13.12 14.26
N ALA A 184 -6.98 12.52 14.26
CA ALA A 184 -7.58 11.97 15.45
C ALA A 184 -6.72 10.81 16.04
N ILE A 185 -6.15 9.97 15.19
CA ILE A 185 -5.21 8.91 15.60
C ILE A 185 -3.95 9.55 16.22
N TYR A 186 -3.35 10.54 15.55
CA TYR A 186 -2.17 11.25 16.06
C TYR A 186 -2.42 11.89 17.43
N GLU A 187 -3.55 12.57 17.61
CA GLU A 187 -3.92 13.18 18.88
C GLU A 187 -4.08 12.16 20.02
N ALA A 188 -4.60 10.96 19.72
CA ALA A 188 -4.66 9.88 20.70
C ALA A 188 -3.27 9.35 21.05
N LEU A 189 -2.40 9.17 20.04
CA LEU A 189 -1.01 8.74 20.24
C LEU A 189 -0.20 9.76 21.06
N SER A 190 -0.36 11.07 20.79
CA SER A 190 0.34 12.15 21.50
C SER A 190 -0.07 12.25 22.99
N ARG A 191 -1.28 11.80 23.31
CA ARG A 191 -1.76 11.68 24.70
C ARG A 191 -1.46 10.32 25.34
N HIS A 192 -0.81 9.42 24.60
CA HIS A 192 -0.57 8.04 25.02
C HIS A 192 -1.87 7.28 25.36
N ASP A 193 -2.99 7.66 24.73
CA ASP A 193 -4.30 7.03 24.91
C ASP A 193 -4.45 5.86 23.94
N GLY A 194 -4.06 4.67 24.41
CA GLY A 194 -4.07 3.47 23.58
C GLY A 194 -5.48 3.02 23.16
N GLU A 195 -6.49 3.22 24.00
CA GLU A 195 -7.86 2.83 23.63
C GLU A 195 -8.44 3.79 22.57
N ALA A 196 -8.26 5.09 22.73
CA ALA A 196 -8.67 6.06 21.73
C ALA A 196 -7.91 5.85 20.39
N ALA A 197 -6.60 5.62 20.44
CA ALA A 197 -5.80 5.33 19.25
C ALA A 197 -6.32 4.09 18.50
N ARG A 198 -6.66 3.03 19.23
CA ARG A 198 -7.29 1.84 18.67
C ARG A 198 -8.62 2.15 18.00
N GLN A 199 -9.53 2.82 18.68
CA GLN A 199 -10.88 3.11 18.18
C GLN A 199 -10.84 4.00 16.93
N PHE A 200 -10.03 5.06 16.92
CA PHE A 200 -9.89 5.91 15.74
C PHE A 200 -9.28 5.16 14.56
N THR A 201 -8.32 4.27 14.79
CA THR A 201 -7.73 3.43 13.74
C THR A 201 -8.74 2.43 13.18
N LEU A 202 -9.58 1.82 14.03
CA LEU A 202 -10.69 0.96 13.59
C LEU A 202 -11.66 1.74 12.68
N CYS A 203 -12.12 2.92 13.12
CA CYS A 203 -13.02 3.77 12.34
C CYS A 203 -12.40 4.16 10.99
N HIS A 204 -11.15 4.59 10.97
CA HIS A 204 -10.42 4.92 9.75
C HIS A 204 -10.42 3.77 8.73
N ASN A 205 -10.08 2.55 9.17
CA ASN A 205 -10.03 1.38 8.28
C ASN A 205 -11.43 0.95 7.79
N ILE A 206 -12.46 1.06 8.63
CA ILE A 206 -13.85 0.81 8.24
C ILE A 206 -14.29 1.82 7.17
N ASN A 207 -14.04 3.12 7.39
CA ASN A 207 -14.37 4.16 6.41
C ASN A 207 -13.62 3.98 5.09
N ALA A 208 -12.35 3.55 5.14
CA ALA A 208 -11.55 3.26 3.96
C ALA A 208 -12.12 2.06 3.18
N ARG A 209 -12.53 0.97 3.86
CA ARG A 209 -13.20 -0.18 3.26
C ARG A 209 -14.51 0.23 2.59
N ASP A 210 -15.35 0.97 3.29
CA ASP A 210 -16.67 1.38 2.80
C ASP A 210 -16.56 2.36 1.63
N SER A 211 -15.54 3.23 1.64
CA SER A 211 -15.24 4.10 0.50
C SER A 211 -14.82 3.29 -0.73
N MET A 212 -14.02 2.25 -0.56
CA MET A 212 -13.63 1.34 -1.65
C MET A 212 -14.85 0.60 -2.22
N ALA A 213 -15.74 0.10 -1.37
CA ALA A 213 -16.93 -0.63 -1.80
C ALA A 213 -17.89 0.19 -2.67
N ARG A 214 -17.96 1.54 -2.46
CA ARG A 214 -18.86 2.46 -3.21
C ARG A 214 -18.35 2.87 -4.60
N VAL A 215 -17.11 2.60 -4.93
CA VAL A 215 -16.50 3.06 -6.21
C VAL A 215 -16.84 2.14 -7.37
N GLU A 216 -17.30 0.94 -7.10
CA GLU A 216 -17.53 -0.11 -8.11
C GLU A 216 -19.03 -0.32 -8.44
N GLU A 217 -19.92 0.54 -7.90
CA GLU A 217 -21.31 0.69 -8.35
C GLU A 217 -21.43 1.83 -9.40
#